data_df586d0afe741ba6d75d8497ffd4eb42
#
_entry.id   df586d0afe741ba6d75d8497ffd4eb42
#
_cell.length_a   1.000
_cell.length_b   1.000
_cell.length_c   1.000
_cell.angle_alpha   90.00
_cell.angle_beta   90.00
_cell.angle_gamma   90.00
#
_symmetry.space_group_name_H-M   'P 1'
#
loop_
_entity.id
_entity.type
_entity.pdbx_description
1 polymer ?
#
loop_
_entity_poly.entity_id
_entity_poly.type
_entity_poly.pdbx_seq_one_letter_code
_entity_poly.pdbx_strand_id
1 'polypeptide(L)'
;MTNQKGLAEPGRQLDTVEQSAGIVEVRAPLPPFTKDSAIQKVRLAEDAWNTRDPEKVALAYTRDSRWRNRAEFVNGRREIVAFLTRKWGRELDYRLIKELWAFEGNRIAVRFAYEWRDDSSNWYRSYGNENWEFDDNGLMRLRLACINDLPIKQSDRKYHWPLGRRPDDHAGLSTLGF
;
A
#
# COMPACT_ATOMS: atom_id res chain seq x y z
N MET A 1 -23.72 -79.53 13.40
CA MET A 1 -24.44 -78.36 12.87
C MET A 1 -24.01 -77.10 13.68
N THR A 2 -22.97 -76.43 13.27
CA THR A 2 -22.40 -75.32 13.98
C THR A 2 -22.16 -74.19 12.99
N ASN A 3 -22.89 -73.12 13.17
CA ASN A 3 -22.91 -71.96 12.33
C ASN A 3 -21.84 -70.97 12.83
N GLN A 4 -20.79 -70.73 12.03
CA GLN A 4 -19.81 -69.67 12.32
C GLN A 4 -20.26 -68.35 11.65
N LYS A 5 -20.50 -67.36 12.47
CA LYS A 5 -20.70 -65.98 12.04
C LYS A 5 -19.32 -65.31 11.90
N GLY A 6 -18.99 -64.87 10.69
CA GLY A 6 -17.86 -64.02 10.42
C GLY A 6 -18.07 -62.58 10.98
N LEU A 7 -17.10 -62.10 11.69
CA LEU A 7 -17.00 -60.72 12.14
C LEU A 7 -16.38 -59.88 11.02
N ALA A 8 -17.11 -58.86 10.57
CA ALA A 8 -16.60 -57.87 9.65
C ALA A 8 -15.78 -56.83 10.45
N GLU A 9 -14.55 -56.58 10.03
CA GLU A 9 -13.73 -55.48 10.54
C GLU A 9 -14.26 -54.11 10.04
N PRO A 10 -14.24 -53.05 10.89
CA PRO A 10 -14.61 -51.73 10.43
C PRO A 10 -13.46 -51.11 9.62
N GLY A 11 -13.77 -50.70 8.41
CA GLY A 11 -12.87 -50.00 7.51
C GLY A 11 -12.32 -48.72 8.14
N ARG A 12 -11.01 -48.57 8.08
CA ARG A 12 -10.26 -47.38 8.44
C ARG A 12 -10.56 -46.27 7.41
N GLN A 13 -11.34 -45.30 7.79
CA GLN A 13 -11.58 -44.07 7.01
C GLN A 13 -10.29 -43.24 7.06
N LEU A 14 -9.62 -43.14 5.92
CA LEU A 14 -8.49 -42.22 5.75
C LEU A 14 -9.08 -40.82 5.60
N ASP A 15 -8.97 -40.01 6.67
CA ASP A 15 -9.25 -38.58 6.62
C ASP A 15 -8.15 -37.94 5.74
N THR A 16 -8.50 -37.70 4.49
CA THR A 16 -7.74 -36.83 3.60
C THR A 16 -7.94 -35.39 4.08
N VAL A 17 -6.97 -34.91 4.86
CA VAL A 17 -6.82 -33.49 5.13
C VAL A 17 -6.34 -32.84 3.83
N GLU A 18 -7.27 -32.34 3.02
CA GLU A 18 -6.95 -31.39 1.95
C GLU A 18 -6.38 -30.13 2.60
N GLN A 19 -5.07 -30.03 2.65
CA GLN A 19 -4.41 -28.75 2.86
C GLN A 19 -4.67 -27.91 1.61
N SER A 20 -5.62 -26.97 1.69
CA SER A 20 -5.76 -25.92 0.71
C SER A 20 -4.46 -25.11 0.70
N ALA A 21 -3.61 -25.34 -0.29
CA ALA A 21 -2.46 -24.51 -0.56
C ALA A 21 -2.99 -23.07 -0.80
N GLY A 22 -2.92 -22.20 0.21
CA GLY A 22 -3.33 -20.82 0.11
C GLY A 22 -2.54 -20.16 -1.02
N ILE A 23 -3.22 -19.44 -1.89
CA ILE A 23 -2.59 -18.65 -2.97
C ILE A 23 -1.60 -17.69 -2.29
N VAL A 24 -0.30 -17.86 -2.57
CA VAL A 24 0.73 -16.95 -2.09
C VAL A 24 0.63 -15.68 -2.91
N GLU A 25 0.30 -14.56 -2.25
CA GLU A 25 0.25 -13.26 -2.88
C GLU A 25 1.67 -12.73 -3.08
N VAL A 26 2.10 -12.51 -4.32
CA VAL A 26 3.42 -11.97 -4.67
C VAL A 26 3.26 -10.63 -5.38
N ARG A 27 4.11 -9.65 -5.00
CA ARG A 27 4.05 -8.30 -5.57
C ARG A 27 5.44 -7.75 -5.89
N ALA A 28 5.90 -8.06 -7.09
CA ALA A 28 7.19 -7.57 -7.58
C ALA A 28 7.24 -6.01 -7.64
N PRO A 29 8.46 -5.41 -7.62
CA PRO A 29 9.76 -6.03 -7.37
C PRO A 29 9.89 -6.57 -5.95
N LEU A 30 10.70 -7.62 -5.79
CA LEU A 30 10.93 -8.31 -4.52
C LEU A 30 12.20 -7.81 -3.83
N PRO A 31 12.27 -7.84 -2.48
CA PRO A 31 13.52 -7.62 -1.77
C PRO A 31 14.50 -8.81 -1.98
N PRO A 32 15.82 -8.62 -1.79
CA PRO A 32 16.46 -7.35 -1.46
C PRO A 32 16.44 -6.39 -2.65
N PHE A 33 16.14 -5.11 -2.37
CA PHE A 33 16.01 -4.12 -3.43
C PHE A 33 17.39 -3.66 -3.95
N THR A 34 17.46 -3.43 -5.27
CA THR A 34 18.47 -2.60 -5.93
C THR A 34 17.94 -1.17 -6.05
N LYS A 35 18.78 -0.23 -6.46
CA LYS A 35 18.35 1.16 -6.72
C LYS A 35 17.17 1.22 -7.71
N ASP A 36 17.27 0.51 -8.82
CA ASP A 36 16.26 0.54 -9.87
C ASP A 36 14.95 -0.12 -9.40
N SER A 37 15.04 -1.27 -8.73
CA SER A 37 13.85 -1.94 -8.21
C SER A 37 13.19 -1.15 -7.06
N ALA A 38 13.96 -0.42 -6.23
CA ALA A 38 13.42 0.48 -5.22
C ALA A 38 12.69 1.68 -5.87
N ILE A 39 13.26 2.31 -6.90
CA ILE A 39 12.61 3.37 -7.66
C ILE A 39 11.31 2.85 -8.28
N GLN A 40 11.33 1.68 -8.91
CA GLN A 40 10.14 1.05 -9.46
C GLN A 40 9.07 0.79 -8.39
N LYS A 41 9.48 0.30 -7.21
CA LYS A 41 8.56 0.04 -6.09
C LYS A 41 7.90 1.32 -5.60
N VAL A 42 8.65 2.41 -5.49
CA VAL A 42 8.15 3.73 -5.11
C VAL A 42 7.13 4.25 -6.15
N ARG A 43 7.43 4.11 -7.45
CA ARG A 43 6.53 4.52 -8.52
C ARG A 43 5.22 3.72 -8.51
N LEU A 44 5.29 2.40 -8.33
CA LEU A 44 4.10 1.55 -8.24
C LEU A 44 3.22 1.93 -7.04
N ALA A 45 3.82 2.31 -5.92
CA ALA A 45 3.08 2.80 -4.76
C ALA A 45 2.43 4.16 -5.04
N GLU A 46 3.13 5.10 -5.70
CA GLU A 46 2.57 6.37 -6.16
C GLU A 46 1.36 6.15 -7.08
N ASP A 47 1.52 5.30 -8.08
CA ASP A 47 0.47 5.02 -9.07
C ASP A 47 -0.77 4.40 -8.39
N ALA A 48 -0.57 3.45 -7.46
CA ALA A 48 -1.67 2.83 -6.72
C ALA A 48 -2.44 3.87 -5.88
N TRP A 49 -1.73 4.73 -5.14
CA TRP A 49 -2.36 5.76 -4.30
C TRP A 49 -3.08 6.82 -5.12
N ASN A 50 -2.57 7.17 -6.30
CA ASN A 50 -3.22 8.11 -7.23
C ASN A 50 -4.52 7.56 -7.83
N THR A 51 -4.78 6.25 -7.76
CA THR A 51 -6.10 5.70 -8.13
C THR A 51 -7.20 6.13 -7.18
N ARG A 52 -6.88 6.43 -5.92
CA ARG A 52 -7.82 6.68 -4.82
C ARG A 52 -8.81 5.53 -4.61
N ASP A 53 -8.38 4.32 -4.89
CA ASP A 53 -9.13 3.08 -4.68
C ASP A 53 -8.59 2.38 -3.42
N PRO A 54 -9.32 2.42 -2.29
CA PRO A 54 -8.87 1.84 -1.03
C PRO A 54 -8.61 0.34 -1.11
N GLU A 55 -9.46 -0.40 -1.80
CA GLU A 55 -9.33 -1.85 -1.95
C GLU A 55 -8.08 -2.21 -2.76
N LYS A 56 -7.89 -1.54 -3.90
CA LYS A 56 -6.71 -1.73 -4.75
C LYS A 56 -5.41 -1.41 -4.01
N VAL A 57 -5.37 -0.33 -3.25
CA VAL A 57 -4.19 0.05 -2.46
C VAL A 57 -3.91 -0.95 -1.35
N ALA A 58 -4.95 -1.43 -0.65
CA ALA A 58 -4.80 -2.39 0.43
C ALA A 58 -4.13 -3.70 0.00
N LEU A 59 -4.28 -4.12 -1.25
CA LEU A 59 -3.62 -5.31 -1.80
C LEU A 59 -2.09 -5.22 -1.87
N ALA A 60 -1.49 -4.04 -1.73
CA ALA A 60 -0.04 -3.86 -1.68
C ALA A 60 0.57 -4.17 -0.29
N TYR A 61 -0.27 -4.44 0.70
CA TYR A 61 0.13 -4.64 2.08
C TYR A 61 -0.12 -6.08 2.53
N THR A 62 0.65 -6.55 3.52
CA THR A 62 0.35 -7.85 4.17
C THR A 62 -1.00 -7.76 4.87
N ARG A 63 -1.63 -8.93 5.12
CA ARG A 63 -2.95 -8.98 5.80
C ARG A 63 -2.91 -8.41 7.21
N ASP A 64 -1.75 -8.48 7.87
CA ASP A 64 -1.45 -8.00 9.22
C ASP A 64 -0.56 -6.74 9.22
N SER A 65 -0.46 -6.04 8.10
CA SER A 65 0.37 -4.83 7.96
C SER A 65 0.07 -3.80 9.04
N ARG A 66 1.12 -3.17 9.53
CA ARG A 66 1.02 -2.13 10.57
C ARG A 66 1.39 -0.78 10.00
N TRP A 67 0.54 0.22 10.25
CA TRP A 67 0.80 1.59 9.89
C TRP A 67 0.83 2.51 11.10
N ARG A 68 1.64 3.54 11.04
CA ARG A 68 1.42 4.80 11.73
C ARG A 68 1.33 5.90 10.66
N ASN A 69 0.18 6.54 10.56
CA ASN A 69 -0.03 7.67 9.67
C ASN A 69 -0.29 8.93 10.51
N ARG A 70 0.67 9.86 10.58
CA ARG A 70 0.65 10.94 11.56
C ARG A 70 0.61 10.38 12.99
N ALA A 71 -0.50 10.56 13.71
CA ALA A 71 -0.75 10.02 15.04
C ALA A 71 -1.75 8.84 15.06
N GLU A 72 -2.28 8.43 13.89
CA GLU A 72 -3.23 7.30 13.77
C GLU A 72 -2.49 6.00 13.49
N PHE A 73 -2.83 4.96 14.26
CA PHE A 73 -2.33 3.60 14.08
C PHE A 73 -3.41 2.78 13.37
N VAL A 74 -3.00 2.01 12.35
CA VAL A 74 -3.89 1.24 11.47
C VAL A 74 -3.30 -0.16 11.32
N ASN A 75 -4.11 -1.21 11.53
CA ASN A 75 -3.66 -2.59 11.52
C ASN A 75 -4.48 -3.44 10.55
N GLY A 76 -3.77 -4.07 9.61
CA GLY A 76 -4.36 -4.97 8.63
C GLY A 76 -5.16 -4.28 7.53
N ARG A 77 -5.42 -5.02 6.46
CA ARG A 77 -6.05 -4.48 5.25
C ARG A 77 -7.44 -3.88 5.48
N ARG A 78 -8.25 -4.45 6.37
CA ARG A 78 -9.58 -3.92 6.67
C ARG A 78 -9.52 -2.49 7.21
N GLU A 79 -8.62 -2.24 8.16
CA GLU A 79 -8.46 -0.89 8.73
C GLU A 79 -7.80 0.06 7.73
N ILE A 80 -6.88 -0.44 6.87
CA ILE A 80 -6.30 0.33 5.77
C ILE A 80 -7.40 0.83 4.81
N VAL A 81 -8.31 -0.05 4.39
CA VAL A 81 -9.45 0.32 3.54
C VAL A 81 -10.32 1.38 4.22
N ALA A 82 -10.69 1.17 5.47
CA ALA A 82 -11.50 2.14 6.23
C ALA A 82 -10.79 3.49 6.36
N PHE A 83 -9.49 3.50 6.65
CA PHE A 83 -8.67 4.71 6.72
C PHE A 83 -8.65 5.47 5.38
N LEU A 84 -8.35 4.77 4.27
CA LEU A 84 -8.25 5.37 2.94
C LEU A 84 -9.61 5.88 2.43
N THR A 85 -10.69 5.18 2.74
CA THR A 85 -12.06 5.63 2.42
C THR A 85 -12.35 6.98 3.08
N ARG A 86 -12.05 7.12 4.38
CA ARG A 86 -12.21 8.41 5.08
C ARG A 86 -11.30 9.48 4.52
N LYS A 87 -10.02 9.13 4.24
CA LYS A 87 -9.04 10.05 3.69
C LYS A 87 -9.52 10.65 2.37
N TRP A 88 -9.84 9.84 1.39
CA TRP A 88 -10.23 10.34 0.07
C TRP A 88 -11.68 10.83 -0.02
N GLY A 89 -12.50 10.58 1.00
CA GLY A 89 -13.77 11.28 1.20
C GLY A 89 -13.60 12.73 1.65
N ARG A 90 -12.45 13.07 2.26
CA ARG A 90 -12.12 14.42 2.74
C ARG A 90 -11.11 15.16 1.87
N GLU A 91 -10.14 14.45 1.32
CA GLU A 91 -9.05 15.00 0.50
C GLU A 91 -9.43 14.87 -0.99
N LEU A 92 -10.18 15.84 -1.47
CA LEU A 92 -10.69 15.87 -2.85
C LEU A 92 -9.59 16.33 -3.82
N ASP A 93 -9.73 15.97 -5.10
CA ASP A 93 -8.76 16.31 -6.17
C ASP A 93 -7.31 15.91 -5.86
N TYR A 94 -7.14 14.84 -5.09
CA TYR A 94 -5.87 14.34 -4.59
C TYR A 94 -4.91 13.93 -5.72
N ARG A 95 -3.68 14.44 -5.66
CA ARG A 95 -2.56 14.08 -6.54
C ARG A 95 -1.28 13.98 -5.74
N LEU A 96 -0.55 12.89 -5.92
CA LEU A 96 0.60 12.51 -5.12
C LEU A 96 1.84 12.32 -6.01
N ILE A 97 2.98 12.80 -5.55
CA ILE A 97 4.32 12.45 -6.07
C ILE A 97 5.13 11.86 -4.92
N LYS A 98 5.78 10.72 -5.21
CA LYS A 98 6.74 10.07 -4.31
C LYS A 98 8.12 10.02 -4.95
N GLU A 99 9.15 10.09 -4.12
CA GLU A 99 10.54 10.00 -4.57
C GLU A 99 11.35 9.15 -3.59
N LEU A 100 12.15 8.23 -4.13
CA LEU A 100 13.06 7.40 -3.34
C LEU A 100 14.07 8.29 -2.62
N TRP A 101 14.20 8.13 -1.29
CA TRP A 101 15.23 8.81 -0.50
C TRP A 101 16.42 7.88 -0.20
N ALA A 102 16.14 6.68 0.29
CA ALA A 102 17.14 5.65 0.58
C ALA A 102 16.51 4.25 0.55
N PHE A 103 17.34 3.22 0.47
CA PHE A 103 16.90 1.83 0.56
C PHE A 103 18.02 0.95 1.13
N GLU A 104 17.63 -0.14 1.79
CA GLU A 104 18.54 -1.17 2.28
C GLU A 104 17.77 -2.48 2.48
N GLY A 105 18.26 -3.57 1.88
CA GLY A 105 17.65 -4.89 2.00
C GLY A 105 16.17 -4.89 1.60
N ASN A 106 15.28 -5.06 2.57
CA ASN A 106 13.82 -5.03 2.40
C ASN A 106 13.16 -3.70 2.83
N ARG A 107 13.95 -2.64 3.03
CA ARG A 107 13.47 -1.34 3.51
C ARG A 107 13.64 -0.26 2.46
N ILE A 108 12.68 0.64 2.41
CA ILE A 108 12.69 1.83 1.54
C ILE A 108 12.26 3.05 2.34
N ALA A 109 13.05 4.12 2.29
CA ALA A 109 12.68 5.44 2.78
C ALA A 109 12.25 6.31 1.60
N VAL A 110 11.14 7.02 1.77
CA VAL A 110 10.47 7.80 0.72
C VAL A 110 10.16 9.19 1.24
N ARG A 111 10.39 10.20 0.43
CA ARG A 111 9.78 11.51 0.60
C ARG A 111 8.63 11.67 -0.38
N PHE A 112 7.63 12.45 -0.02
CA PHE A 112 6.48 12.68 -0.88
C PHE A 112 5.85 14.04 -0.63
N ALA A 113 5.11 14.51 -1.62
CA ALA A 113 4.18 15.61 -1.45
C ALA A 113 2.89 15.31 -2.22
N TYR A 114 1.76 15.78 -1.72
CA TYR A 114 0.50 15.67 -2.43
C TYR A 114 -0.32 16.94 -2.28
N GLU A 115 -1.09 17.27 -3.33
CA GLU A 115 -2.03 18.37 -3.33
C GLU A 115 -3.45 17.82 -3.25
N TRP A 116 -4.30 18.54 -2.54
CA TRP A 116 -5.70 18.20 -2.33
C TRP A 116 -6.48 19.42 -1.90
N ARG A 117 -7.80 19.36 -2.01
CA ARG A 117 -8.69 20.36 -1.45
C ARG A 117 -9.72 19.73 -0.51
N ASP A 118 -10.26 20.51 0.42
CA ASP A 118 -11.42 20.13 1.20
C ASP A 118 -12.74 20.41 0.44
N ASP A 119 -13.87 20.12 1.06
CA ASP A 119 -15.22 20.35 0.53
C ASP A 119 -15.56 21.83 0.40
N SER A 120 -14.89 22.69 1.14
CA SER A 120 -15.00 24.15 1.08
C SER A 120 -14.07 24.79 0.05
N SER A 121 -13.39 23.98 -0.76
CA SER A 121 -12.43 24.37 -1.81
C SER A 121 -11.16 25.05 -1.30
N ASN A 122 -10.81 24.86 -0.03
CA ASN A 122 -9.49 25.24 0.47
C ASN A 122 -8.45 24.26 0.00
N TRP A 123 -7.37 24.77 -0.59
CA TRP A 123 -6.29 23.95 -1.11
C TRP A 123 -5.16 23.76 -0.10
N TYR A 124 -4.57 22.58 -0.12
CA TYR A 124 -3.44 22.19 0.72
C TYR A 124 -2.38 21.50 -0.11
N ARG A 125 -1.12 21.67 0.30
CA ARG A 125 0.00 20.80 -0.08
C ARG A 125 0.54 20.16 1.17
N SER A 126 0.56 18.85 1.18
CA SER A 126 1.06 18.05 2.28
C SER A 126 2.43 17.50 1.93
N TYR A 127 3.40 17.70 2.82
CA TYR A 127 4.75 17.17 2.70
C TYR A 127 4.94 16.05 3.71
N GLY A 128 5.61 14.98 3.30
CA GLY A 128 5.84 13.87 4.19
C GLY A 128 7.05 13.01 3.86
N ASN A 129 7.41 12.22 4.86
CA ASN A 129 8.40 11.17 4.77
C ASN A 129 7.79 9.86 5.25
N GLU A 130 8.15 8.77 4.58
CA GLU A 130 7.71 7.42 4.92
C GLU A 130 8.88 6.48 5.05
N ASN A 131 8.78 5.58 6.02
CA ASN A 131 9.65 4.42 6.13
C ASN A 131 8.81 3.16 5.88
N TRP A 132 9.26 2.34 4.94
CA TRP A 132 8.60 1.11 4.54
C TRP A 132 9.46 -0.11 4.85
N GLU A 133 8.80 -1.20 5.20
CA GLU A 133 9.42 -2.52 5.31
C GLU A 133 8.54 -3.56 4.63
N PHE A 134 9.15 -4.45 3.84
CA PHE A 134 8.47 -5.45 3.03
C PHE A 134 8.75 -6.87 3.53
N ASP A 135 7.82 -7.78 3.27
CA ASP A 135 8.06 -9.22 3.36
C ASP A 135 8.78 -9.75 2.11
N ASP A 136 9.16 -11.03 2.11
CA ASP A 136 9.88 -11.66 1.01
C ASP A 136 9.05 -11.76 -0.28
N ASN A 137 7.72 -11.65 -0.17
CA ASN A 137 6.80 -11.63 -1.30
C ASN A 137 6.57 -10.22 -1.87
N GLY A 138 7.26 -9.21 -1.33
CA GLY A 138 7.16 -7.83 -1.77
C GLY A 138 5.90 -7.11 -1.33
N LEU A 139 5.18 -7.61 -0.34
CA LEU A 139 4.07 -6.92 0.32
C LEU A 139 4.60 -6.06 1.47
N MET A 140 4.06 -4.84 1.62
CA MET A 140 4.48 -3.93 2.68
C MET A 140 3.87 -4.36 4.02
N ARG A 141 4.72 -4.71 4.99
CA ARG A 141 4.31 -5.13 6.33
C ARG A 141 4.34 -4.01 7.37
N LEU A 142 5.12 -2.95 7.11
CA LEU A 142 5.22 -1.79 7.99
C LEU A 142 5.27 -0.52 7.16
N ARG A 143 4.49 0.49 7.57
CA ARG A 143 4.53 1.84 7.02
C ARG A 143 4.45 2.87 8.13
N LEU A 144 5.49 3.71 8.24
CA LEU A 144 5.53 4.81 9.20
C LEU A 144 5.59 6.13 8.42
N ALA A 145 4.58 6.97 8.55
CA ALA A 145 4.47 8.23 7.83
C ALA A 145 4.33 9.43 8.77
N CYS A 146 5.20 10.42 8.57
CA CYS A 146 5.09 11.76 9.14
C CYS A 146 4.65 12.72 8.04
N ILE A 147 3.65 13.56 8.31
CA ILE A 147 3.03 14.43 7.31
C ILE A 147 2.68 15.79 7.93
N ASN A 148 3.03 16.85 7.22
CA ASN A 148 2.67 18.22 7.56
C ASN A 148 1.84 18.84 6.43
N ASP A 149 0.73 19.49 6.78
CA ASP A 149 -0.14 20.17 5.83
C ASP A 149 0.18 21.66 5.78
N LEU A 150 0.28 22.19 4.57
CA LEU A 150 0.45 23.60 4.30
C LEU A 150 -0.76 24.10 3.50
N PRO A 151 -1.57 25.05 4.01
CA PRO A 151 -2.55 25.73 3.21
C PRO A 151 -1.87 26.48 2.05
N ILE A 152 -2.41 26.35 0.84
CA ILE A 152 -1.91 27.04 -0.35
C ILE A 152 -3.05 27.74 -1.07
N LYS A 153 -2.73 28.70 -1.93
CA LYS A 153 -3.70 29.25 -2.88
C LYS A 153 -3.88 28.29 -4.04
N GLN A 154 -5.04 28.30 -4.67
CA GLN A 154 -5.26 27.51 -5.89
C GLN A 154 -4.26 27.85 -7.00
N SER A 155 -3.82 29.13 -7.09
CA SER A 155 -2.79 29.59 -8.02
C SER A 155 -1.40 29.00 -7.77
N ASP A 156 -1.13 28.52 -6.55
CA ASP A 156 0.18 27.99 -6.15
C ASP A 156 0.32 26.48 -6.39
N ARG A 157 -0.73 25.85 -6.92
CA ARG A 157 -0.72 24.42 -7.27
C ARG A 157 0.35 24.11 -8.33
N LYS A 158 0.93 22.93 -8.19
CA LYS A 158 1.94 22.39 -9.13
C LYS A 158 1.48 21.12 -9.82
N TYR A 159 0.43 20.44 -9.28
CA TYR A 159 -0.03 19.14 -9.75
C TYR A 159 -1.29 19.28 -10.59
N HIS A 160 -1.13 19.33 -11.93
CA HIS A 160 -2.20 19.69 -12.87
C HIS A 160 -2.58 18.57 -13.86
N TRP A 161 -2.11 17.32 -13.66
CA TRP A 161 -2.55 16.22 -14.53
C TRP A 161 -3.97 15.75 -14.17
N PRO A 162 -4.68 15.05 -15.07
CA PRO A 162 -5.97 14.42 -14.78
C PRO A 162 -5.86 13.48 -13.58
N LEU A 163 -6.96 13.26 -12.84
CA LEU A 163 -6.96 12.31 -11.73
C LEU A 163 -6.50 10.92 -12.18
N GLY A 164 -5.70 10.27 -11.34
CA GLY A 164 -5.10 8.99 -11.62
C GLY A 164 -3.57 9.07 -11.74
N ARG A 165 -2.99 8.19 -12.53
CA ARG A 165 -1.54 8.05 -12.68
C ARG A 165 -0.88 9.34 -13.16
N ARG A 166 0.21 9.75 -12.49
CA ARG A 166 1.02 10.90 -12.92
C ARG A 166 1.70 10.59 -14.26
N PRO A 167 1.68 11.52 -15.26
CA PRO A 167 2.42 11.39 -16.50
C PRO A 167 3.92 11.17 -16.26
N ASP A 168 4.58 10.40 -17.11
CA ASP A 168 6.00 10.07 -16.94
C ASP A 168 6.92 11.26 -17.16
N ASP A 169 6.50 12.23 -17.98
CA ASP A 169 7.18 13.50 -18.28
C ASP A 169 6.91 14.60 -17.25
N HIS A 170 6.00 14.37 -16.28
CA HIS A 170 5.75 15.35 -15.21
C HIS A 170 6.93 15.41 -14.24
N ALA A 171 7.37 16.63 -13.90
CA ALA A 171 8.48 16.87 -12.99
C ALA A 171 8.31 16.14 -11.64
N GLY A 172 9.39 15.57 -11.11
CA GLY A 172 9.45 14.98 -9.77
C GLY A 172 9.64 16.04 -8.68
N LEU A 173 9.66 15.63 -7.41
CA LEU A 173 9.79 16.53 -6.27
C LEU A 173 11.08 17.37 -6.31
N SER A 174 12.22 16.71 -6.58
CA SER A 174 13.52 17.40 -6.68
C SER A 174 13.51 18.49 -7.75
N THR A 175 12.89 18.23 -8.91
CA THR A 175 12.77 19.19 -10.01
C THR A 175 11.83 20.35 -9.66
N LEU A 176 10.78 20.09 -8.86
CA LEU A 176 9.82 21.10 -8.41
C LEU A 176 10.35 21.95 -7.25
N GLY A 177 11.53 21.60 -6.68
CA GLY A 177 12.14 22.30 -5.55
C GLY A 177 11.51 21.95 -4.20
N PHE A 178 10.91 20.75 -4.08
CA PHE A 178 10.28 20.24 -2.86
C PHE A 178 11.18 19.28 -2.10
#